data_e58f32d32eaa8d4cfaffe8482f8ca8fb
#
_entry.id   e58f32d32eaa8d4cfaffe8482f8ca8fb
#
_cell.length_a   1.000
_cell.length_b   1.000
_cell.length_c   1.000
_cell.angle_alpha   90.00
_cell.angle_beta   90.00
_cell.angle_gamma   90.00
#
_symmetry.space_group_name_H-M   'P 1'
#
loop_
_entity.id
_entity.type
_entity.pdbx_description
1 polymer ?
#
loop_
_entity_poly.entity_id
_entity_poly.type
_entity_poly.pdbx_seq_one_letter_code
_entity_poly.pdbx_strand_id
1 'polypeptide(L)'
;MSKDYLLGIDIGTSACKVAIFNKNGKVMASANGDYPVYYPHEGWAQQKPDEWWHAVCGAICECLETGNISGEQIAGVGIDGQSWSAIAIDHEGNVLTDTPIWMDTRAQEICDRLNNEIGSENIFNVAGNSLQPSYTTAKILWYKENMPEVYNKIYKILQSNSFIAYRLTGAITQDLSQGYGLHCFDMRTGTWDEVMCEKMGIPVDFLPEIVACDKVVGTVTEEAAAQSGLTVGTPVVAGGLDAACGTLGAGVIHPGETQEQGGQAGGMSICTDTYKADPSLILGYHVVPGKWLLQGGTTGGGGVMRWFEREFAAYERSRKADTGKSSLEQLNEIAEAVPAGSEGVVFLPYMSGERSPVWNPYAKGVFYGLDFAKTKGHMVRACMEGVAFSLRHNLEVAEAAGAKAEVLRAMGGSANSLLWTQIKADVTGKAVVVPASDTATTLGAAILAGVGVGFYKDYEEAVSMTVKETRRHEPNPENKEVYNKTYRTYRDLYESLKAMMVRK
;
A
#
# COMPACT_ATOMS: atom_id res chain seq x y z
N MET A 1 26.51 22.66 10.04
CA MET A 1 25.37 22.47 10.98
C MET A 1 25.25 21.00 11.35
N SER A 2 24.67 20.66 12.51
CA SER A 2 24.38 19.25 12.82
C SER A 2 23.31 18.70 11.88
N LYS A 3 23.43 17.43 11.49
CA LYS A 3 22.46 16.76 10.64
C LYS A 3 21.42 16.07 11.54
N ASP A 4 20.33 16.78 11.85
CA ASP A 4 19.40 16.40 12.93
C ASP A 4 18.08 15.81 12.41
N TYR A 5 17.87 15.81 11.07
CA TYR A 5 16.59 15.47 10.48
C TYR A 5 16.74 14.48 9.33
N LEU A 6 15.67 13.71 9.12
CA LEU A 6 15.48 12.83 7.96
C LEU A 6 14.31 13.32 7.15
N LEU A 7 14.40 13.21 5.83
CA LEU A 7 13.34 13.53 4.89
C LEU A 7 12.74 12.23 4.33
N GLY A 8 11.42 12.08 4.43
CA GLY A 8 10.65 11.01 3.79
C GLY A 8 9.78 11.58 2.69
N ILE A 9 9.76 10.91 1.54
CA ILE A 9 8.97 11.27 0.35
C ILE A 9 8.11 10.06 -0.02
N ASP A 10 6.80 10.27 -0.15
CA ASP A 10 5.81 9.26 -0.59
C ASP A 10 5.19 9.72 -1.92
N ILE A 11 5.38 8.94 -2.98
CA ILE A 11 4.78 9.18 -4.30
C ILE A 11 3.48 8.39 -4.39
N GLY A 12 2.39 8.98 -3.89
CA GLY A 12 1.07 8.37 -3.94
C GLY A 12 0.39 8.52 -5.30
N THR A 13 -0.85 8.03 -5.42
CA THR A 13 -1.59 8.05 -6.69
C THR A 13 -2.07 9.45 -7.09
N SER A 14 -2.50 10.30 -6.15
CA SER A 14 -3.07 11.62 -6.45
C SER A 14 -2.23 12.79 -5.95
N ALA A 15 -1.23 12.51 -5.13
CA ALA A 15 -0.34 13.52 -4.57
C ALA A 15 0.95 12.85 -4.05
N CYS A 16 2.05 13.58 -4.05
CA CYS A 16 3.17 13.24 -3.19
C CYS A 16 2.96 13.82 -1.79
N LYS A 17 3.54 13.15 -0.80
CA LYS A 17 3.67 13.65 0.56
C LYS A 17 5.14 13.74 0.92
N VAL A 18 5.52 14.83 1.53
CA VAL A 18 6.88 15.04 2.02
C VAL A 18 6.79 15.37 3.50
N ALA A 19 7.65 14.75 4.31
CA ALA A 19 7.72 15.07 5.73
C ALA A 19 9.16 15.03 6.23
N ILE A 20 9.49 15.97 7.11
CA ILE A 20 10.77 16.05 7.81
C ILE A 20 10.57 15.54 9.24
N PHE A 21 11.40 14.60 9.64
CA PHE A 21 11.33 13.93 10.94
C PHE A 21 12.59 14.20 11.75
N ASN A 22 12.42 14.42 13.06
CA ASN A 22 13.53 14.37 13.98
C ASN A 22 13.87 12.91 14.37
N LYS A 23 14.93 12.72 15.16
CA LYS A 23 15.41 11.38 15.59
C LYS A 23 14.35 10.52 16.31
N ASN A 24 13.32 11.14 16.90
CA ASN A 24 12.24 10.42 17.60
C ASN A 24 11.00 10.18 16.72
N GLY A 25 11.09 10.37 15.41
CA GLY A 25 9.98 10.19 14.48
C GLY A 25 8.89 11.27 14.56
N LYS A 26 9.15 12.38 15.27
CA LYS A 26 8.22 13.50 15.30
C LYS A 26 8.30 14.26 14.00
N VAL A 27 7.15 14.50 13.37
CA VAL A 27 7.02 15.37 12.20
C VAL A 27 7.35 16.80 12.61
N MET A 28 8.35 17.40 11.97
CA MET A 28 8.77 18.78 12.15
C MET A 28 8.13 19.72 11.14
N ALA A 29 7.95 19.23 9.91
CA ALA A 29 7.21 19.87 8.84
C ALA A 29 6.66 18.81 7.88
N SER A 30 5.55 19.11 7.20
CA SER A 30 5.01 18.26 6.15
C SER A 30 4.32 19.10 5.10
N ALA A 31 4.37 18.67 3.84
CA ALA A 31 3.70 19.29 2.72
C ALA A 31 3.22 18.22 1.73
N ASN A 32 2.27 18.59 0.86
CA ASN A 32 1.76 17.73 -0.18
C ASN A 32 1.87 18.48 -1.54
N GLY A 33 2.09 17.71 -2.60
CA GLY A 33 2.05 18.23 -3.96
C GLY A 33 1.08 17.39 -4.80
N ASP A 34 0.00 18.00 -5.28
CA ASP A 34 -1.03 17.32 -6.06
C ASP A 34 -0.63 17.16 -7.52
N TYR A 35 -1.06 16.08 -8.15
CA TYR A 35 -0.96 15.84 -9.58
C TYR A 35 -2.11 14.98 -10.09
N PRO A 36 -2.53 15.13 -11.37
CA PRO A 36 -3.67 14.41 -11.89
C PRO A 36 -3.34 12.97 -12.27
N VAL A 37 -4.39 12.12 -12.30
CA VAL A 37 -4.41 10.87 -13.04
C VAL A 37 -5.17 11.12 -14.34
N TYR A 38 -4.60 10.72 -15.47
CA TYR A 38 -5.20 10.84 -16.79
C TYR A 38 -5.86 9.54 -17.20
N TYR A 39 -7.08 9.62 -17.72
CA TYR A 39 -7.89 8.49 -18.18
C TYR A 39 -8.25 8.67 -19.66
N PRO A 40 -7.28 8.54 -20.60
CA PRO A 40 -7.52 8.83 -22.02
C PRO A 40 -8.48 7.86 -22.71
N HIS A 41 -8.58 6.62 -22.22
CA HIS A 41 -9.48 5.58 -22.71
C HIS A 41 -10.03 4.75 -21.54
N GLU A 42 -11.08 3.96 -21.80
CA GLU A 42 -11.61 3.01 -20.81
C GLU A 42 -10.52 2.00 -20.40
N GLY A 43 -10.34 1.81 -19.10
CA GLY A 43 -9.32 0.92 -18.53
C GLY A 43 -7.89 1.48 -18.53
N TRP A 44 -7.67 2.68 -19.07
CA TRP A 44 -6.36 3.33 -19.02
C TRP A 44 -6.28 4.28 -17.82
N ALA A 45 -5.15 4.22 -17.12
CA ALA A 45 -4.82 5.15 -16.05
C ALA A 45 -3.32 5.46 -16.12
N GLN A 46 -2.96 6.71 -16.42
CA GLN A 46 -1.57 7.11 -16.63
C GLN A 46 -1.25 8.43 -15.97
N GLN A 47 0.02 8.67 -15.75
CA GLN A 47 0.55 9.91 -15.16
C GLN A 47 1.82 10.36 -15.89
N LYS A 48 2.21 11.61 -15.65
CA LYS A 48 3.44 12.19 -16.18
C LYS A 48 4.49 12.21 -15.06
N PRO A 49 5.58 11.43 -15.16
CA PRO A 49 6.59 11.40 -14.12
C PRO A 49 7.23 12.76 -13.80
N ASP A 50 7.32 13.66 -14.78
CA ASP A 50 7.84 15.01 -14.54
C ASP A 50 6.90 15.85 -13.64
N GLU A 51 5.59 15.60 -13.65
CA GLU A 51 4.66 16.25 -12.72
C GLU A 51 4.92 15.79 -11.27
N TRP A 52 5.29 14.51 -11.08
CA TRP A 52 5.71 14.02 -9.76
C TRP A 52 6.98 14.73 -9.27
N TRP A 53 7.98 14.88 -10.17
CA TRP A 53 9.20 15.58 -9.82
C TRP A 53 8.96 17.03 -9.39
N HIS A 54 8.15 17.76 -10.15
CA HIS A 54 7.83 19.16 -9.82
C HIS A 54 7.06 19.26 -8.48
N ALA A 55 6.09 18.36 -8.25
CA ALA A 55 5.35 18.33 -7.01
C ALA A 55 6.25 17.99 -5.80
N VAL A 56 7.17 17.04 -5.96
CA VAL A 56 8.15 16.68 -4.92
C VAL A 56 9.06 17.87 -4.60
N CYS A 57 9.62 18.52 -5.60
CA CYS A 57 10.47 19.70 -5.37
C CYS A 57 9.73 20.81 -4.63
N GLY A 58 8.49 21.11 -5.06
CA GLY A 58 7.66 22.11 -4.40
C GLY A 58 7.37 21.75 -2.94
N ALA A 59 6.99 20.51 -2.68
CA ALA A 59 6.70 20.05 -1.32
C ALA A 59 7.94 20.01 -0.42
N ILE A 60 9.13 19.68 -0.95
CA ILE A 60 10.39 19.76 -0.18
C ILE A 60 10.68 21.22 0.20
N CYS A 61 10.62 22.16 -0.77
CA CYS A 61 10.82 23.59 -0.50
C CYS A 61 9.85 24.09 0.59
N GLU A 62 8.57 23.75 0.49
CA GLU A 62 7.56 24.13 1.48
C GLU A 62 7.86 23.55 2.87
N CYS A 63 8.30 22.29 2.96
CA CYS A 63 8.69 21.67 4.22
C CYS A 63 9.90 22.37 4.87
N LEU A 64 10.92 22.72 4.09
CA LEU A 64 12.10 23.42 4.58
C LEU A 64 11.72 24.81 5.10
N GLU A 65 10.89 25.54 4.37
CA GLU A 65 10.43 26.89 4.72
C GLU A 65 9.55 26.86 5.96
N THR A 66 8.48 26.08 5.97
CA THR A 66 7.50 26.02 7.07
C THR A 66 8.09 25.44 8.35
N GLY A 67 9.03 24.50 8.23
CA GLY A 67 9.79 23.95 9.34
C GLY A 67 10.91 24.87 9.86
N ASN A 68 11.24 25.93 9.13
CA ASN A 68 12.43 26.75 9.34
C ASN A 68 13.71 25.90 9.46
N ILE A 69 13.84 24.92 8.55
CA ILE A 69 14.93 23.93 8.52
C ILE A 69 15.79 24.19 7.28
N SER A 70 17.11 24.26 7.47
CA SER A 70 18.05 24.34 6.35
C SER A 70 18.26 22.95 5.73
N GLY A 71 18.42 22.89 4.39
CA GLY A 71 18.80 21.66 3.70
C GLY A 71 20.07 21.00 4.23
N GLU A 72 20.99 21.78 4.83
CA GLU A 72 22.22 21.28 5.48
C GLU A 72 21.93 20.39 6.72
N GLN A 73 20.77 20.56 7.35
CA GLN A 73 20.36 19.80 8.53
C GLN A 73 19.72 18.45 8.19
N ILE A 74 19.48 18.18 6.88
CA ILE A 74 18.96 16.89 6.42
C ILE A 74 20.10 15.88 6.34
N ALA A 75 20.01 14.81 7.14
CA ALA A 75 21.00 13.75 7.21
C ALA A 75 20.89 12.78 6.01
N GLY A 76 19.67 12.51 5.56
CA GLY A 76 19.40 11.62 4.44
C GLY A 76 17.96 11.73 3.95
N VAL A 77 17.77 11.29 2.71
CA VAL A 77 16.48 11.28 2.01
C VAL A 77 16.08 9.84 1.70
N GLY A 78 14.88 9.47 2.10
CA GLY A 78 14.22 8.21 1.76
C GLY A 78 12.98 8.47 0.90
N ILE A 79 12.70 7.57 -0.02
CA ILE A 79 11.64 7.71 -0.99
C ILE A 79 10.83 6.42 -1.02
N ASP A 80 9.53 6.54 -0.90
CA ASP A 80 8.63 5.45 -1.26
C ASP A 80 7.70 5.87 -2.40
N GLY A 81 7.06 4.90 -3.03
CA GLY A 81 6.15 5.25 -4.10
C GLY A 81 5.21 4.13 -4.51
N GLN A 82 4.16 4.55 -5.23
CA GLN A 82 3.14 3.67 -5.76
C GLN A 82 3.73 2.57 -6.64
N SER A 83 3.10 1.40 -6.60
CA SER A 83 3.56 0.19 -7.28
C SER A 83 3.37 0.23 -8.79
N TRP A 84 4.22 -0.54 -9.46
CA TRP A 84 4.05 -1.07 -10.82
C TRP A 84 3.95 -0.02 -11.93
N SER A 85 4.58 1.12 -11.77
CA SER A 85 4.78 2.08 -12.85
C SER A 85 5.72 1.49 -13.93
N ALA A 86 5.60 1.96 -15.17
CA ALA A 86 6.46 1.53 -16.27
C ALA A 86 7.11 2.76 -16.91
N ILE A 87 7.96 3.47 -16.17
CA ILE A 87 8.57 4.72 -16.61
C ILE A 87 9.71 4.41 -17.57
N ALA A 88 9.48 4.66 -18.86
CA ALA A 88 10.48 4.47 -19.90
C ALA A 88 11.33 5.72 -20.04
N ILE A 89 12.67 5.58 -19.91
CA ILE A 89 13.63 6.67 -20.12
C ILE A 89 14.61 6.31 -21.24
N ASP A 90 15.08 7.33 -21.95
CA ASP A 90 16.15 7.22 -22.95
C ASP A 90 17.56 7.32 -22.32
N HIS A 91 18.60 7.27 -23.16
CA HIS A 91 20.00 7.35 -22.72
C HIS A 91 20.37 8.71 -22.11
N GLU A 92 19.65 9.77 -22.46
CA GLU A 92 19.80 11.12 -21.91
C GLU A 92 19.00 11.28 -20.61
N GLY A 93 18.17 10.27 -20.25
CA GLY A 93 17.34 10.27 -19.05
C GLY A 93 15.99 10.97 -19.20
N ASN A 94 15.61 11.30 -20.43
CA ASN A 94 14.28 11.90 -20.69
C ASN A 94 13.20 10.83 -20.62
N VAL A 95 12.06 11.20 -20.04
CA VAL A 95 10.86 10.36 -20.02
C VAL A 95 10.27 10.31 -21.44
N LEU A 96 10.10 9.10 -21.98
CA LEU A 96 9.69 8.90 -23.36
C LEU A 96 8.18 9.02 -23.59
N THR A 97 7.38 8.75 -22.58
CA THR A 97 5.91 8.76 -22.65
C THR A 97 5.29 8.85 -21.26
N ASP A 98 4.01 9.22 -21.20
CA ASP A 98 3.22 9.08 -19.97
C ASP A 98 3.26 7.64 -19.46
N THR A 99 3.37 7.44 -18.14
CA THR A 99 3.51 6.11 -17.55
C THR A 99 2.15 5.53 -17.13
N PRO A 100 1.79 4.32 -17.57
CA PRO A 100 0.68 3.59 -16.97
C PRO A 100 0.98 3.26 -15.52
N ILE A 101 0.01 3.52 -14.62
CA ILE A 101 0.12 3.24 -13.18
C ILE A 101 -0.60 1.94 -12.80
N TRP A 102 -0.61 1.60 -11.51
CA TRP A 102 -1.17 0.34 -10.99
C TRP A 102 -2.66 0.11 -11.28
N MET A 103 -3.44 1.16 -11.56
CA MET A 103 -4.87 1.05 -11.94
C MET A 103 -5.09 0.73 -13.42
N ASP A 104 -4.05 0.79 -14.23
CA ASP A 104 -4.14 0.62 -15.68
C ASP A 104 -4.34 -0.84 -16.07
N THR A 105 -5.28 -1.11 -16.95
CA THR A 105 -5.64 -2.46 -17.42
C THR A 105 -5.46 -2.64 -18.92
N ARG A 106 -4.83 -1.67 -19.64
CA ARG A 106 -4.68 -1.70 -21.11
C ARG A 106 -3.97 -2.95 -21.64
N ALA A 107 -3.13 -3.58 -20.83
CA ALA A 107 -2.32 -4.73 -21.20
C ALA A 107 -2.97 -6.09 -20.88
N GLN A 108 -4.29 -6.16 -20.67
CA GLN A 108 -4.99 -7.41 -20.30
C GLN A 108 -4.77 -8.52 -21.32
N GLU A 109 -4.90 -8.22 -22.61
CA GLU A 109 -4.73 -9.23 -23.69
C GLU A 109 -3.30 -9.80 -23.72
N ILE A 110 -2.31 -9.00 -23.38
CA ILE A 110 -0.92 -9.44 -23.27
C ILE A 110 -0.77 -10.40 -22.08
N CYS A 111 -1.39 -10.09 -20.94
CA CYS A 111 -1.39 -11.01 -19.80
C CYS A 111 -2.02 -12.35 -20.13
N ASP A 112 -3.16 -12.35 -20.79
CA ASP A 112 -3.87 -13.57 -21.21
C ASP A 112 -3.00 -14.41 -22.15
N ARG A 113 -2.34 -13.76 -23.10
CA ARG A 113 -1.40 -14.43 -24.03
C ARG A 113 -0.23 -15.04 -23.30
N LEU A 114 0.48 -14.29 -22.45
CA LEU A 114 1.64 -14.79 -21.70
C LEU A 114 1.25 -15.95 -20.76
N ASN A 115 0.11 -15.85 -20.09
CA ASN A 115 -0.40 -16.93 -19.26
C ASN A 115 -0.67 -18.21 -20.06
N ASN A 116 -1.10 -18.10 -21.33
CA ASN A 116 -1.33 -19.25 -22.19
C ASN A 116 -0.03 -19.81 -22.80
N GLU A 117 0.88 -18.95 -23.26
CA GLU A 117 2.10 -19.35 -23.96
C GLU A 117 3.20 -19.87 -23.00
N ILE A 118 3.41 -19.20 -21.86
CA ILE A 118 4.43 -19.58 -20.87
C ILE A 118 3.83 -20.53 -19.83
N GLY A 119 2.55 -20.37 -19.52
CA GLY A 119 1.83 -21.04 -18.46
C GLY A 119 1.84 -20.23 -17.15
N SER A 120 0.65 -19.97 -16.61
CA SER A 120 0.48 -19.17 -15.38
C SER A 120 1.22 -19.76 -14.18
N GLU A 121 1.32 -21.10 -14.09
CA GLU A 121 2.08 -21.77 -13.01
C GLU A 121 3.58 -21.53 -13.14
N ASN A 122 4.13 -21.55 -14.38
CA ASN A 122 5.56 -21.29 -14.59
C ASN A 122 5.92 -19.84 -14.23
N ILE A 123 5.06 -18.88 -14.59
CA ILE A 123 5.23 -17.47 -14.21
C ILE A 123 5.17 -17.31 -12.69
N PHE A 124 4.15 -17.90 -12.06
CA PHE A 124 3.99 -17.85 -10.60
C PHE A 124 5.16 -18.47 -9.85
N ASN A 125 5.73 -19.55 -10.36
CA ASN A 125 6.88 -20.23 -9.72
C ASN A 125 8.13 -19.36 -9.65
N VAL A 126 8.33 -18.41 -10.55
CA VAL A 126 9.42 -17.42 -10.51
C VAL A 126 8.97 -16.19 -9.71
N ALA A 127 7.87 -15.57 -10.12
CA ALA A 127 7.44 -14.28 -9.61
C ALA A 127 6.75 -14.33 -8.23
N GLY A 128 6.28 -15.51 -7.77
CA GLY A 128 5.50 -15.63 -6.55
C GLY A 128 4.15 -14.90 -6.59
N ASN A 129 3.78 -14.36 -7.74
CA ASN A 129 2.58 -13.57 -7.98
C ASN A 129 1.94 -13.95 -9.32
N SER A 130 0.60 -13.88 -9.39
CA SER A 130 -0.14 -14.09 -10.63
C SER A 130 0.01 -12.89 -11.56
N LEU A 131 0.23 -13.13 -12.86
CA LEU A 131 0.37 -12.05 -13.85
C LEU A 131 -0.99 -11.37 -14.10
N GLN A 132 -1.00 -10.06 -13.92
CA GLN A 132 -2.17 -9.19 -14.11
C GLN A 132 -1.76 -7.89 -14.81
N PRO A 133 -2.68 -7.18 -15.50
CA PRO A 133 -2.36 -5.99 -16.30
C PRO A 133 -1.88 -4.79 -15.48
N SER A 134 -2.20 -4.74 -14.20
CA SER A 134 -1.74 -3.69 -13.29
C SER A 134 -0.22 -3.70 -13.07
N TYR A 135 0.45 -4.83 -13.27
CA TYR A 135 1.89 -4.96 -13.09
C TYR A 135 2.70 -4.39 -14.27
N THR A 136 3.96 -4.07 -14.02
CA THR A 136 4.87 -3.44 -14.99
C THR A 136 5.15 -4.34 -16.20
N THR A 137 5.21 -5.66 -16.03
CA THR A 137 5.56 -6.65 -17.05
C THR A 137 4.83 -6.43 -18.37
N ALA A 138 3.49 -6.48 -18.33
CA ALA A 138 2.68 -6.40 -19.54
C ALA A 138 2.66 -5.00 -20.15
N LYS A 139 2.90 -3.95 -19.36
CA LYS A 139 2.98 -2.56 -19.84
C LYS A 139 4.19 -2.33 -20.73
N ILE A 140 5.33 -2.97 -20.42
CA ILE A 140 6.53 -2.89 -21.27
C ILE A 140 6.26 -3.52 -22.63
N LEU A 141 5.59 -4.67 -22.67
CA LEU A 141 5.23 -5.35 -23.92
C LEU A 141 4.14 -4.57 -24.68
N TRP A 142 3.27 -3.88 -23.96
CA TRP A 142 2.30 -2.98 -24.59
C TRP A 142 2.99 -1.83 -25.34
N TYR A 143 4.07 -1.25 -24.78
CA TYR A 143 4.88 -0.28 -25.51
C TYR A 143 5.47 -0.89 -26.78
N LYS A 144 5.98 -2.14 -26.72
CA LYS A 144 6.54 -2.83 -27.87
C LYS A 144 5.56 -2.96 -29.02
N GLU A 145 4.30 -3.28 -28.71
CA GLU A 145 3.26 -3.57 -29.70
C GLU A 145 2.54 -2.33 -30.21
N ASN A 146 2.36 -1.31 -29.35
CA ASN A 146 1.52 -0.15 -29.65
C ASN A 146 2.30 1.15 -29.81
N MET A 147 3.53 1.23 -29.33
CA MET A 147 4.40 2.42 -29.39
C MET A 147 5.86 2.02 -29.76
N PRO A 148 6.08 1.37 -30.91
CA PRO A 148 7.41 0.85 -31.27
C PRO A 148 8.48 1.96 -31.37
N GLU A 149 8.10 3.18 -31.71
CA GLU A 149 9.00 4.34 -31.74
C GLU A 149 9.47 4.76 -30.33
N VAL A 150 8.67 4.54 -29.30
CA VAL A 150 9.04 4.72 -27.90
C VAL A 150 9.86 3.54 -27.44
N TYR A 151 9.37 2.31 -27.67
CA TYR A 151 10.05 1.09 -27.24
C TYR A 151 11.49 0.99 -27.72
N ASN A 152 11.75 1.34 -28.98
CA ASN A 152 13.11 1.30 -29.57
C ASN A 152 14.08 2.34 -28.98
N LYS A 153 13.60 3.30 -28.21
CA LYS A 153 14.44 4.31 -27.54
C LYS A 153 14.61 4.02 -26.05
N ILE A 154 13.94 3.00 -25.52
CA ILE A 154 14.04 2.67 -24.09
C ILE A 154 15.48 2.29 -23.77
N TYR A 155 16.08 3.02 -22.84
CA TYR A 155 17.32 2.68 -22.20
C TYR A 155 17.05 1.88 -20.90
N LYS A 156 16.17 2.42 -20.03
CA LYS A 156 15.78 1.78 -18.77
C LYS A 156 14.30 1.97 -18.48
N ILE A 157 13.76 1.04 -17.68
CA ILE A 157 12.42 1.14 -17.10
C ILE A 157 12.57 1.37 -15.60
N LEU A 158 11.95 2.43 -15.08
CA LEU A 158 11.99 2.80 -13.67
C LEU A 158 10.61 2.66 -13.01
N GLN A 159 10.62 2.52 -11.68
CA GLN A 159 9.44 2.63 -10.83
C GLN A 159 9.33 4.06 -10.27
N SER A 160 8.25 4.37 -9.57
CA SER A 160 7.97 5.73 -9.08
C SER A 160 9.07 6.26 -8.14
N ASN A 161 9.44 5.51 -7.11
CA ASN A 161 10.50 5.88 -6.16
C ASN A 161 11.88 5.92 -6.84
N SER A 162 12.21 4.96 -7.68
CA SER A 162 13.50 4.93 -8.38
C SER A 162 13.65 6.06 -9.39
N PHE A 163 12.56 6.54 -9.99
CA PHE A 163 12.57 7.73 -10.83
C PHE A 163 12.91 9.01 -10.03
N ILE A 164 12.32 9.18 -8.85
CA ILE A 164 12.64 10.34 -8.00
C ILE A 164 14.07 10.23 -7.45
N ALA A 165 14.54 9.02 -7.08
CA ALA A 165 15.94 8.80 -6.70
C ALA A 165 16.89 9.15 -7.86
N TYR A 166 16.56 8.75 -9.10
CA TYR A 166 17.29 9.12 -10.30
C TYR A 166 17.32 10.67 -10.50
N ARG A 167 16.20 11.35 -10.39
CA ARG A 167 16.14 12.82 -10.53
C ARG A 167 16.95 13.55 -9.46
N LEU A 168 17.04 13.01 -8.25
CA LEU A 168 17.86 13.57 -7.17
C LEU A 168 19.36 13.33 -7.36
N THR A 169 19.76 12.18 -7.90
CA THR A 169 21.14 11.69 -7.79
C THR A 169 21.81 11.32 -9.12
N GLY A 170 21.04 11.10 -10.17
CA GLY A 170 21.50 10.50 -11.43
C GLY A 170 21.65 8.97 -11.38
N ALA A 171 21.44 8.32 -10.24
CA ALA A 171 21.59 6.87 -10.10
C ALA A 171 20.38 6.12 -10.66
N ILE A 172 20.63 5.12 -11.50
CA ILE A 172 19.61 4.26 -12.09
C ILE A 172 19.65 2.91 -11.39
N THR A 173 18.74 2.68 -10.46
CA THR A 173 18.65 1.47 -9.65
C THR A 173 17.20 1.00 -9.51
N GLN A 174 17.02 -0.27 -9.18
CA GLN A 174 15.76 -0.86 -8.75
C GLN A 174 15.92 -1.34 -7.32
N ASP A 175 15.07 -0.86 -6.43
CA ASP A 175 15.01 -1.40 -5.07
C ASP A 175 14.36 -2.79 -5.05
N LEU A 176 14.75 -3.58 -4.05
CA LEU A 176 14.31 -4.97 -3.92
C LEU A 176 12.78 -5.10 -3.76
N SER A 177 12.14 -4.15 -3.06
CA SER A 177 10.71 -4.24 -2.73
C SER A 177 9.78 -3.97 -3.92
N GLN A 178 10.22 -3.22 -4.93
CA GLN A 178 9.46 -2.96 -6.17
C GLN A 178 9.78 -3.97 -7.29
N GLY A 179 10.80 -4.82 -7.12
CA GLY A 179 11.22 -5.80 -8.14
C GLY A 179 10.09 -6.72 -8.61
N TYR A 180 9.20 -7.11 -7.70
CA TYR A 180 8.06 -7.99 -8.03
C TYR A 180 7.03 -7.37 -8.98
N GLY A 181 7.14 -6.10 -9.32
CA GLY A 181 6.38 -5.47 -10.40
C GLY A 181 6.64 -6.10 -11.77
N LEU A 182 7.75 -6.81 -11.89
CA LEU A 182 8.15 -7.55 -13.09
C LEU A 182 8.15 -9.07 -12.82
N HIS A 183 7.41 -9.84 -13.61
CA HIS A 183 7.28 -11.29 -13.42
C HIS A 183 8.52 -12.10 -13.88
N CYS A 184 9.54 -11.43 -14.36
CA CYS A 184 10.90 -11.97 -14.53
C CYS A 184 11.80 -11.68 -13.30
N PHE A 185 11.26 -11.16 -12.21
CA PHE A 185 11.97 -11.06 -10.93
C PHE A 185 11.79 -12.35 -10.14
N ASP A 186 12.87 -13.05 -9.85
CA ASP A 186 12.82 -14.25 -8.99
C ASP A 186 12.66 -13.83 -7.52
N MET A 187 11.47 -14.06 -6.99
CA MET A 187 11.11 -13.73 -5.62
C MET A 187 11.85 -14.53 -4.55
N ARG A 188 12.57 -15.60 -4.90
CA ARG A 188 13.38 -16.37 -3.94
C ARG A 188 14.78 -15.82 -3.81
N THR A 189 15.37 -15.42 -4.94
CA THR A 189 16.75 -14.93 -5.00
C THR A 189 16.87 -13.41 -4.92
N GLY A 190 15.79 -12.68 -5.25
CA GLY A 190 15.80 -11.22 -5.33
C GLY A 190 16.60 -10.69 -6.53
N THR A 191 16.64 -11.43 -7.64
CA THR A 191 17.36 -11.09 -8.85
C THR A 191 16.51 -11.22 -10.11
N TRP A 192 16.94 -10.62 -11.21
CA TRP A 192 16.29 -10.85 -12.50
C TRP A 192 16.57 -12.29 -12.99
N ASP A 193 15.50 -12.99 -13.37
CA ASP A 193 15.57 -14.30 -14.03
C ASP A 193 15.68 -14.07 -15.56
N GLU A 194 16.89 -14.22 -16.09
CA GLU A 194 17.17 -13.99 -17.52
C GLU A 194 16.38 -14.93 -18.44
N VAL A 195 16.13 -16.17 -18.00
CA VAL A 195 15.35 -17.15 -18.77
C VAL A 195 13.89 -16.71 -18.86
N MET A 196 13.33 -16.20 -17.76
CA MET A 196 11.96 -15.68 -17.76
C MET A 196 11.87 -14.36 -18.54
N CYS A 197 12.88 -13.49 -18.46
CA CYS A 197 12.99 -12.29 -19.30
C CYS A 197 12.93 -12.65 -20.79
N GLU A 198 13.70 -13.63 -21.22
CA GLU A 198 13.71 -14.11 -22.61
C GLU A 198 12.34 -14.66 -23.02
N LYS A 199 11.74 -15.54 -22.20
CA LYS A 199 10.41 -16.12 -22.45
C LYS A 199 9.33 -15.06 -22.56
N MET A 200 9.38 -14.00 -21.77
CA MET A 200 8.45 -12.87 -21.80
C MET A 200 8.77 -11.88 -22.92
N GLY A 201 9.96 -11.94 -23.52
CA GLY A 201 10.42 -11.00 -24.53
C GLY A 201 10.75 -9.62 -23.99
N ILE A 202 11.19 -9.54 -22.73
CA ILE A 202 11.65 -8.32 -22.06
C ILE A 202 13.18 -8.31 -22.09
N PRO A 203 13.83 -7.32 -22.73
CA PRO A 203 15.28 -7.20 -22.70
C PRO A 203 15.80 -6.97 -21.27
N VAL A 204 16.74 -7.77 -20.80
CA VAL A 204 17.37 -7.60 -19.48
C VAL A 204 18.03 -6.22 -19.37
N ASP A 205 18.55 -5.69 -20.46
CA ASP A 205 19.17 -4.37 -20.50
C ASP A 205 18.22 -3.22 -20.16
N PHE A 206 16.89 -3.43 -20.25
CA PHE A 206 15.91 -2.44 -19.79
C PHE A 206 15.82 -2.37 -18.27
N LEU A 207 16.29 -3.39 -17.58
CA LEU A 207 16.14 -3.54 -16.15
C LEU A 207 17.34 -2.94 -15.41
N PRO A 208 17.10 -2.09 -14.38
CA PRO A 208 18.17 -1.54 -13.56
C PRO A 208 18.82 -2.60 -12.65
N GLU A 209 19.99 -2.28 -12.09
CA GLU A 209 20.61 -3.06 -11.02
C GLU A 209 19.71 -3.09 -9.79
N ILE A 210 19.50 -4.29 -9.23
CA ILE A 210 18.73 -4.46 -7.99
C ILE A 210 19.62 -4.15 -6.80
N VAL A 211 19.09 -3.34 -5.87
CA VAL A 211 19.78 -2.92 -4.65
C VAL A 211 18.89 -3.07 -3.42
N ALA A 212 19.49 -3.13 -2.23
CA ALA A 212 18.77 -3.07 -0.98
C ALA A 212 18.07 -1.72 -0.83
N CYS A 213 16.90 -1.70 -0.16
CA CYS A 213 16.07 -0.52 -0.03
C CYS A 213 16.74 0.62 0.76
N ASP A 214 17.58 0.30 1.74
CA ASP A 214 18.36 1.24 2.57
C ASP A 214 19.74 1.59 1.98
N LYS A 215 20.11 1.01 0.81
CA LYS A 215 21.39 1.34 0.16
C LYS A 215 21.40 2.80 -0.29
N VAL A 216 22.39 3.56 0.15
CA VAL A 216 22.67 4.88 -0.42
C VAL A 216 23.09 4.70 -1.89
N VAL A 217 22.24 5.20 -2.80
CA VAL A 217 22.43 5.06 -4.26
C VAL A 217 23.16 6.23 -4.87
N GLY A 218 23.21 7.35 -4.17
CA GLY A 218 23.91 8.57 -4.61
C GLY A 218 23.67 9.72 -3.65
N THR A 219 24.03 10.90 -4.08
CA THR A 219 23.83 12.15 -3.34
C THR A 219 23.15 13.18 -4.21
N VAL A 220 22.44 14.11 -3.59
CA VAL A 220 21.76 15.22 -4.27
C VAL A 220 22.74 15.98 -5.14
N THR A 221 22.42 16.12 -6.43
CA THR A 221 23.22 16.84 -7.43
C THR A 221 23.01 18.36 -7.32
N GLU A 222 23.83 19.15 -8.00
CA GLU A 222 23.68 20.62 -8.08
C GLU A 222 22.31 21.00 -8.69
N GLU A 223 21.91 20.30 -9.77
CA GLU A 223 20.64 20.53 -10.44
C GLU A 223 19.45 20.23 -9.52
N ALA A 224 19.46 19.09 -8.86
CA ALA A 224 18.41 18.70 -7.93
C ALA A 224 18.35 19.63 -6.71
N ALA A 225 19.50 20.05 -6.19
CA ALA A 225 19.58 21.02 -5.10
C ALA A 225 18.94 22.37 -5.45
N ALA A 226 19.22 22.86 -6.66
CA ALA A 226 18.64 24.13 -7.14
C ALA A 226 17.11 24.07 -7.27
N GLN A 227 16.54 22.91 -7.57
CA GLN A 227 15.08 22.72 -7.73
C GLN A 227 14.36 22.40 -6.42
N SER A 228 15.00 21.65 -5.50
CA SER A 228 14.36 21.11 -4.29
C SER A 228 14.71 21.88 -3.00
N GLY A 229 15.72 22.75 -3.03
CA GLY A 229 16.24 23.41 -1.82
C GLY A 229 17.06 22.51 -0.89
N LEU A 230 17.28 21.24 -1.24
CA LEU A 230 18.20 20.36 -0.53
C LEU A 230 19.66 20.76 -0.76
N THR A 231 20.53 20.37 0.14
CA THR A 231 21.97 20.65 -0.01
C THR A 231 22.64 19.62 -0.91
N VAL A 232 23.49 20.07 -1.83
CA VAL A 232 24.35 19.20 -2.66
C VAL A 232 25.12 18.23 -1.77
N GLY A 233 25.15 16.95 -2.15
CA GLY A 233 25.85 15.95 -1.37
C GLY A 233 25.01 15.30 -0.26
N THR A 234 23.74 15.68 -0.07
CA THR A 234 22.83 14.98 0.84
C THR A 234 22.59 13.55 0.34
N PRO A 235 22.84 12.51 1.17
CA PRO A 235 22.66 11.12 0.75
C PRO A 235 21.20 10.78 0.47
N VAL A 236 20.97 9.96 -0.56
CA VAL A 236 19.64 9.44 -0.95
C VAL A 236 19.72 7.92 -0.98
N VAL A 237 18.79 7.24 -0.31
CA VAL A 237 18.67 5.78 -0.37
C VAL A 237 17.77 5.34 -1.52
N ALA A 238 17.86 4.07 -1.95
CA ALA A 238 17.04 3.50 -3.01
C ALA A 238 15.54 3.65 -2.73
N GLY A 239 15.16 3.56 -1.45
CA GLY A 239 13.76 3.63 -1.05
C GLY A 239 13.01 2.33 -1.32
N GLY A 240 11.68 2.41 -1.48
CA GLY A 240 10.89 1.21 -1.68
C GLY A 240 9.43 1.44 -2.06
N LEU A 241 8.70 0.33 -2.06
CA LEU A 241 7.25 0.31 -2.26
C LEU A 241 6.52 1.02 -1.11
N ASP A 242 5.54 1.85 -1.42
CA ASP A 242 4.69 2.56 -0.45
C ASP A 242 4.08 1.64 0.62
N ALA A 243 3.48 0.50 0.21
CA ALA A 243 2.91 -0.47 1.14
C ALA A 243 3.96 -1.08 2.08
N ALA A 244 5.18 -1.34 1.60
CA ALA A 244 6.25 -1.90 2.42
C ALA A 244 6.87 -0.85 3.35
N CYS A 245 7.05 0.39 2.88
CA CYS A 245 7.45 1.52 3.73
C CYS A 245 6.39 1.84 4.78
N GLY A 246 5.10 1.84 4.40
CA GLY A 246 3.99 2.00 5.35
C GLY A 246 3.96 0.89 6.42
N THR A 247 4.32 -0.32 6.04
CA THR A 247 4.45 -1.46 6.96
C THR A 247 5.60 -1.24 7.96
N LEU A 248 6.77 -0.78 7.48
CA LEU A 248 7.88 -0.38 8.35
C LEU A 248 7.49 0.79 9.27
N GLY A 249 6.86 1.83 8.74
CA GLY A 249 6.43 3.00 9.51
C GLY A 249 5.32 2.70 10.53
N ALA A 250 4.60 1.58 10.37
CA ALA A 250 3.71 1.04 11.40
C ALA A 250 4.45 0.25 12.49
N GLY A 251 5.77 0.05 12.34
CA GLY A 251 6.63 -0.68 13.27
C GLY A 251 6.61 -2.20 13.07
N VAL A 252 6.21 -2.68 11.91
CA VAL A 252 6.25 -4.10 11.57
C VAL A 252 7.64 -4.44 11.06
N ILE A 253 8.44 -5.15 11.84
CA ILE A 253 9.79 -5.59 11.50
C ILE A 253 10.08 -7.04 11.87
N HIS A 254 9.18 -7.70 12.62
CA HIS A 254 9.33 -9.09 13.03
C HIS A 254 8.31 -10.01 12.36
N PRO A 255 8.68 -11.29 12.11
CA PRO A 255 7.74 -12.29 11.64
C PRO A 255 6.51 -12.38 12.57
N GLY A 256 5.31 -12.44 11.99
CA GLY A 256 4.05 -12.48 12.72
C GLY A 256 3.43 -11.11 13.03
N GLU A 257 4.21 -10.04 13.01
CA GLU A 257 3.65 -8.70 13.03
C GLU A 257 2.95 -8.41 11.70
N THR A 258 1.81 -7.76 11.76
CA THR A 258 0.96 -7.52 10.59
C THR A 258 0.47 -6.09 10.59
N GLN A 259 0.74 -5.34 9.53
CA GLN A 259 0.05 -4.08 9.31
C GLN A 259 -1.39 -4.36 8.87
N GLU A 260 -2.36 -3.71 9.51
CA GLU A 260 -3.75 -3.63 9.05
C GLU A 260 -4.03 -2.22 8.56
N GLN A 261 -4.43 -2.09 7.32
CA GLN A 261 -4.72 -0.80 6.70
C GLN A 261 -6.23 -0.62 6.57
N GLY A 262 -6.77 0.41 7.26
CA GLY A 262 -8.18 0.77 7.23
C GLY A 262 -8.40 2.16 6.62
N GLY A 263 -7.93 2.35 5.38
CA GLY A 263 -8.13 3.55 4.56
C GLY A 263 -9.44 3.53 3.78
N GLN A 264 -9.46 4.04 2.55
CA GLN A 264 -10.60 3.90 1.62
C GLN A 264 -10.85 2.41 1.35
N ALA A 265 -9.85 1.71 0.90
CA ALA A 265 -9.78 0.26 0.87
C ALA A 265 -9.24 -0.27 2.20
N GLY A 266 -9.36 -1.58 2.42
CA GLY A 266 -8.71 -2.29 3.53
C GLY A 266 -7.56 -3.14 3.01
N GLY A 267 -6.74 -3.66 3.93
CA GLY A 267 -5.67 -4.57 3.58
C GLY A 267 -4.89 -5.04 4.79
N MET A 268 -4.06 -6.03 4.57
CA MET A 268 -3.10 -6.51 5.55
C MET A 268 -1.76 -6.82 4.88
N SER A 269 -0.67 -6.67 5.64
CA SER A 269 0.69 -7.04 5.24
C SER A 269 1.34 -7.79 6.40
N ILE A 270 1.51 -9.10 6.26
CA ILE A 270 2.13 -9.96 7.27
C ILE A 270 3.62 -10.05 6.99
N CYS A 271 4.45 -9.69 7.98
CA CYS A 271 5.89 -9.89 7.92
C CYS A 271 6.23 -11.38 8.13
N THR A 272 7.09 -11.91 7.26
CA THR A 272 7.62 -13.27 7.36
C THR A 272 9.10 -13.29 7.01
N ASP A 273 9.86 -14.19 7.63
CA ASP A 273 11.28 -14.44 7.34
C ASP A 273 11.50 -15.62 6.39
N THR A 274 10.42 -16.20 5.89
CA THR A 274 10.45 -17.31 4.94
C THR A 274 9.57 -17.01 3.74
N TYR A 275 10.00 -17.47 2.57
CA TYR A 275 9.21 -17.37 1.33
C TYR A 275 7.88 -18.11 1.49
N LYS A 276 6.77 -17.39 1.35
CA LYS A 276 5.40 -17.89 1.40
C LYS A 276 4.59 -17.27 0.28
N ALA A 277 4.25 -18.03 -0.75
CA ALA A 277 3.45 -17.55 -1.87
C ALA A 277 2.11 -18.27 -1.93
N ASP A 278 1.04 -17.54 -2.22
CA ASP A 278 -0.29 -18.07 -2.49
C ASP A 278 -0.91 -17.28 -3.64
N PRO A 279 -1.48 -17.93 -4.67
CA PRO A 279 -2.04 -17.22 -5.84
C PRO A 279 -3.24 -16.32 -5.51
N SER A 280 -3.84 -16.46 -4.33
CA SER A 280 -4.93 -15.60 -3.86
C SER A 280 -4.44 -14.35 -3.13
N LEU A 281 -3.12 -14.24 -2.84
CA LEU A 281 -2.49 -13.15 -2.12
C LEU A 281 -1.38 -12.52 -2.97
N ILE A 282 -0.76 -11.46 -2.47
CA ILE A 282 0.38 -10.79 -3.10
C ILE A 282 1.59 -11.00 -2.21
N LEU A 283 2.67 -11.53 -2.79
CA LEU A 283 3.96 -11.64 -2.13
C LEU A 283 4.88 -10.50 -2.57
N GLY A 284 5.43 -9.75 -1.63
CA GLY A 284 6.45 -8.73 -1.87
C GLY A 284 7.64 -8.91 -0.93
N TYR A 285 8.77 -8.31 -1.27
CA TYR A 285 9.83 -8.11 -0.29
C TYR A 285 9.44 -7.01 0.70
N HIS A 286 9.78 -7.22 1.96
CA HIS A 286 9.80 -6.13 2.91
C HIS A 286 11.01 -5.22 2.61
N VAL A 287 10.90 -3.92 2.94
CA VAL A 287 12.04 -3.00 2.88
C VAL A 287 13.10 -3.30 3.95
N VAL A 288 12.75 -4.06 4.98
CA VAL A 288 13.69 -4.60 5.97
C VAL A 288 14.37 -5.84 5.39
N PRO A 289 15.72 -5.89 5.34
CA PRO A 289 16.46 -6.99 4.72
C PRO A 289 16.10 -8.38 5.24
N GLY A 290 16.07 -9.37 4.33
CA GLY A 290 15.83 -10.78 4.66
C GLY A 290 14.39 -11.11 5.08
N LYS A 291 13.44 -10.24 4.75
CA LYS A 291 12.03 -10.42 5.08
C LYS A 291 11.14 -10.24 3.84
N TRP A 292 9.98 -10.90 3.89
CA TRP A 292 8.91 -10.77 2.91
C TRP A 292 7.64 -10.23 3.56
N LEU A 293 6.75 -9.73 2.74
CA LEU A 293 5.38 -9.35 3.11
C LEU A 293 4.40 -10.20 2.31
N LEU A 294 3.57 -10.96 3.01
CA LEU A 294 2.41 -11.59 2.40
C LEU A 294 1.21 -10.67 2.61
N GLN A 295 0.65 -10.19 1.51
CA GLN A 295 -0.30 -9.08 1.50
C GLN A 295 -1.65 -9.51 0.97
N GLY A 296 -2.70 -9.00 1.60
CA GLY A 296 -4.07 -9.12 1.13
C GLY A 296 -4.76 -7.76 1.10
N GLY A 297 -5.54 -7.50 0.06
CA GLY A 297 -6.26 -6.26 -0.10
C GLY A 297 -7.74 -6.49 -0.33
N THR A 298 -8.59 -5.72 0.37
CA THR A 298 -10.04 -5.67 0.16
C THR A 298 -10.46 -4.32 -0.37
N THR A 299 -11.48 -4.28 -1.22
CA THR A 299 -12.03 -3.02 -1.75
C THR A 299 -12.83 -2.26 -0.70
N GLY A 300 -13.40 -2.98 0.28
CA GLY A 300 -14.22 -2.44 1.35
C GLY A 300 -13.43 -2.20 2.63
N GLY A 301 -12.88 -1.00 2.81
CA GLY A 301 -12.25 -0.55 4.07
C GLY A 301 -13.07 0.53 4.76
N GLY A 302 -12.41 1.58 5.23
CA GLY A 302 -13.04 2.77 5.81
C GLY A 302 -14.01 3.48 4.87
N GLY A 303 -13.83 3.27 3.55
CA GLY A 303 -14.74 3.75 2.51
C GLY A 303 -16.19 3.25 2.67
N VAL A 304 -16.39 2.06 3.23
CA VAL A 304 -17.73 1.53 3.54
C VAL A 304 -18.45 2.44 4.53
N MET A 305 -17.76 2.87 5.60
CA MET A 305 -18.35 3.76 6.59
C MET A 305 -18.59 5.17 6.06
N ARG A 306 -17.69 5.69 5.18
CA ARG A 306 -17.92 6.98 4.50
C ARG A 306 -19.10 6.92 3.54
N TRP A 307 -19.25 5.81 2.80
CA TRP A 307 -20.43 5.58 1.99
C TRP A 307 -21.69 5.54 2.83
N PHE A 308 -21.70 4.78 3.94
CA PHE A 308 -22.85 4.69 4.83
C PHE A 308 -23.19 6.06 5.43
N GLU A 309 -22.21 6.80 5.89
CA GLU A 309 -22.37 8.17 6.40
C GLU A 309 -22.98 9.09 5.35
N ARG A 310 -22.48 9.08 4.13
CA ARG A 310 -22.97 9.94 3.05
C ARG A 310 -24.43 9.65 2.73
N GLU A 311 -24.81 8.38 2.60
CA GLU A 311 -26.13 7.98 2.14
C GLU A 311 -27.18 7.95 3.27
N PHE A 312 -26.81 7.55 4.48
CA PHE A 312 -27.77 7.22 5.53
C PHE A 312 -27.67 8.08 6.80
N ALA A 313 -26.66 8.95 6.94
CA ALA A 313 -26.45 9.72 8.17
C ALA A 313 -26.86 11.19 8.07
N ALA A 314 -27.90 11.52 7.29
CA ALA A 314 -28.42 12.88 7.20
C ALA A 314 -28.85 13.45 8.56
N TYR A 315 -29.47 12.61 9.39
CA TYR A 315 -29.90 12.97 10.76
C TYR A 315 -28.71 13.27 11.66
N GLU A 316 -27.69 12.40 11.67
CA GLU A 316 -26.49 12.58 12.48
C GLU A 316 -25.69 13.82 12.04
N ARG A 317 -25.62 14.10 10.74
CA ARG A 317 -25.00 15.33 10.22
C ARG A 317 -25.72 16.59 10.71
N SER A 318 -27.07 16.58 10.70
CA SER A 318 -27.87 17.73 11.17
C SER A 318 -27.69 18.01 12.66
N ARG A 319 -27.32 17.00 13.45
CA ARG A 319 -27.13 17.12 14.90
C ARG A 319 -25.72 17.50 15.35
N LYS A 320 -24.79 17.72 14.40
CA LYS A 320 -23.40 18.07 14.73
C LYS A 320 -23.32 19.32 15.63
N ALA A 321 -24.12 20.35 15.36
CA ALA A 321 -24.13 21.57 16.14
C ALA A 321 -24.62 21.35 17.58
N ASP A 322 -25.61 20.46 17.77
CA ASP A 322 -26.21 20.19 19.08
C ASP A 322 -25.34 19.27 19.93
N THR A 323 -24.71 18.29 19.31
CA THR A 323 -23.94 17.22 20.00
C THR A 323 -22.48 17.52 20.15
N GLY A 324 -21.91 18.41 19.33
CA GLY A 324 -20.48 18.64 19.20
C GLY A 324 -19.71 17.46 18.56
N LYS A 325 -20.42 16.39 18.13
CA LYS A 325 -19.84 15.16 17.59
C LYS A 325 -20.04 15.11 16.07
N SER A 326 -19.04 14.58 15.37
CA SER A 326 -19.17 14.26 13.96
C SER A 326 -20.22 13.18 13.73
N SER A 327 -20.74 13.09 12.50
CA SER A 327 -21.70 12.02 12.13
C SER A 327 -21.12 10.62 12.32
N LEU A 328 -19.82 10.41 12.04
CA LEU A 328 -19.16 9.13 12.27
C LEU A 328 -19.07 8.76 13.76
N GLU A 329 -18.80 9.72 14.64
CA GLU A 329 -18.82 9.48 16.09
C GLU A 329 -20.21 9.09 16.58
N GLN A 330 -21.26 9.78 16.10
CA GLN A 330 -22.65 9.43 16.42
C GLN A 330 -23.04 8.05 15.88
N LEU A 331 -22.59 7.68 14.66
CA LEU A 331 -22.79 6.34 14.11
C LEU A 331 -22.06 5.27 14.94
N ASN A 332 -20.86 5.55 15.43
CA ASN A 332 -20.15 4.65 16.33
C ASN A 332 -20.94 4.38 17.62
N GLU A 333 -21.53 5.40 18.22
CA GLU A 333 -22.31 5.26 19.45
C GLU A 333 -23.56 4.38 19.27
N ILE A 334 -24.29 4.55 18.16
CA ILE A 334 -25.46 3.69 17.91
C ILE A 334 -25.06 2.25 17.54
N ALA A 335 -23.88 2.04 16.96
CA ALA A 335 -23.34 0.71 16.70
C ALA A 335 -22.85 0.03 17.98
N GLU A 336 -22.26 0.79 18.91
CA GLU A 336 -21.78 0.29 20.20
C GLU A 336 -22.92 -0.27 21.07
N ALA A 337 -24.12 0.33 20.97
CA ALA A 337 -25.31 -0.13 21.66
C ALA A 337 -25.88 -1.48 21.13
N VAL A 338 -25.41 -1.95 19.97
CA VAL A 338 -25.83 -3.22 19.37
C VAL A 338 -24.88 -4.33 19.79
N PRO A 339 -25.36 -5.53 20.17
CA PRO A 339 -24.50 -6.66 20.53
C PRO A 339 -23.58 -7.13 19.38
N ALA A 340 -22.50 -7.81 19.74
CA ALA A 340 -21.61 -8.46 18.79
C ALA A 340 -22.38 -9.44 17.87
N GLY A 341 -22.02 -9.46 16.57
CA GLY A 341 -22.70 -10.22 15.53
C GLY A 341 -23.97 -9.55 15.00
N SER A 342 -24.22 -8.28 15.37
CA SER A 342 -25.31 -7.43 14.87
C SER A 342 -26.67 -8.14 14.87
N GLU A 343 -26.90 -9.02 15.85
CA GLU A 343 -28.08 -9.88 15.98
C GLU A 343 -28.47 -10.60 14.67
N GLY A 344 -27.44 -11.06 13.92
CA GLY A 344 -27.60 -11.80 12.68
C GLY A 344 -27.66 -10.96 11.41
N VAL A 345 -27.51 -9.64 11.50
CA VAL A 345 -27.30 -8.82 10.30
C VAL A 345 -25.87 -8.97 9.84
N VAL A 346 -25.68 -9.40 8.58
CA VAL A 346 -24.37 -9.61 7.95
C VAL A 346 -24.24 -8.70 6.75
N PHE A 347 -23.05 -8.10 6.60
CA PHE A 347 -22.73 -7.25 5.47
C PHE A 347 -21.53 -7.80 4.67
N LEU A 348 -21.71 -8.00 3.34
CA LEU A 348 -20.60 -8.21 2.43
C LEU A 348 -20.08 -6.86 1.95
N PRO A 349 -18.79 -6.50 2.23
CA PRO A 349 -18.27 -5.16 1.96
C PRO A 349 -17.78 -4.96 0.51
N TYR A 350 -18.23 -5.74 -0.45
CA TYR A 350 -17.72 -5.82 -1.82
C TYR A 350 -18.29 -4.72 -2.72
N MET A 351 -18.13 -3.45 -2.29
CA MET A 351 -18.77 -2.29 -2.92
C MET A 351 -18.28 -1.97 -4.34
N SER A 352 -17.05 -2.37 -4.66
CA SER A 352 -16.40 -2.16 -5.97
C SER A 352 -15.75 -3.44 -6.49
N GLY A 353 -16.47 -4.56 -6.40
CA GLY A 353 -15.88 -5.86 -6.56
C GLY A 353 -15.10 -6.26 -5.30
N GLU A 354 -14.37 -7.37 -5.36
CA GLU A 354 -13.46 -7.76 -4.27
C GLU A 354 -12.13 -8.25 -4.83
N ARG A 355 -11.08 -7.92 -4.08
CA ARG A 355 -9.69 -8.33 -4.34
C ARG A 355 -9.40 -9.63 -3.58
N SER A 356 -8.25 -9.76 -2.99
CA SER A 356 -7.85 -10.96 -2.24
C SER A 356 -8.78 -11.26 -1.06
N PRO A 357 -9.01 -12.53 -0.76
CA PRO A 357 -8.61 -13.69 -1.55
C PRO A 357 -9.65 -14.09 -2.60
N VAL A 358 -10.69 -13.31 -2.80
CA VAL A 358 -11.88 -13.61 -3.63
C VAL A 358 -11.62 -13.39 -5.12
N TRP A 359 -10.90 -12.33 -5.49
CA TRP A 359 -10.58 -11.91 -6.86
C TRP A 359 -11.78 -11.90 -7.83
N ASN A 360 -12.88 -11.29 -7.39
CA ASN A 360 -14.09 -11.13 -8.19
C ASN A 360 -14.43 -9.65 -8.41
N PRO A 361 -14.15 -9.07 -9.60
CA PRO A 361 -14.44 -7.66 -9.88
C PRO A 361 -15.94 -7.37 -9.98
N TYR A 362 -16.80 -8.40 -10.06
CA TYR A 362 -18.26 -8.27 -10.14
C TYR A 362 -18.95 -8.50 -8.80
N ALA A 363 -18.23 -8.81 -7.73
CA ALA A 363 -18.79 -8.93 -6.40
C ALA A 363 -19.48 -7.63 -5.97
N LYS A 364 -20.54 -7.74 -5.17
CA LYS A 364 -21.39 -6.62 -4.75
C LYS A 364 -21.61 -6.62 -3.25
N GLY A 365 -21.81 -5.41 -2.70
CA GLY A 365 -22.26 -5.23 -1.32
C GLY A 365 -23.63 -5.82 -1.09
N VAL A 366 -23.80 -6.53 0.05
CA VAL A 366 -25.06 -7.19 0.41
C VAL A 366 -25.32 -7.02 1.90
N PHE A 367 -26.51 -6.58 2.27
CA PHE A 367 -27.05 -6.74 3.62
C PHE A 367 -27.96 -7.97 3.67
N TYR A 368 -27.73 -8.83 4.64
CA TYR A 368 -28.52 -10.02 4.91
C TYR A 368 -29.03 -10.02 6.36
N GLY A 369 -30.19 -10.59 6.63
CA GLY A 369 -30.71 -10.76 7.98
C GLY A 369 -31.46 -9.54 8.54
N LEU A 370 -31.90 -8.60 7.69
CA LEU A 370 -32.76 -7.49 8.11
C LEU A 370 -34.19 -7.97 8.34
N ASP A 371 -34.77 -7.51 9.42
CA ASP A 371 -36.19 -7.63 9.78
C ASP A 371 -36.71 -6.33 10.43
N PHE A 372 -37.97 -6.27 10.82
CA PHE A 372 -38.56 -5.06 11.39
C PHE A 372 -38.00 -4.66 12.78
N ALA A 373 -37.26 -5.53 13.45
CA ALA A 373 -36.62 -5.24 14.74
C ALA A 373 -35.23 -4.60 14.57
N LYS A 374 -34.65 -4.67 13.38
CA LYS A 374 -33.29 -4.16 13.13
C LYS A 374 -33.30 -2.66 12.88
N THR A 375 -32.38 -1.98 13.55
CA THR A 375 -32.23 -0.52 13.49
C THR A 375 -31.00 -0.14 12.62
N LYS A 376 -30.86 1.17 12.38
CA LYS A 376 -29.64 1.72 11.75
C LYS A 376 -28.35 1.27 12.47
N GLY A 377 -28.37 1.18 13.81
CA GLY A 377 -27.21 0.71 14.60
C GLY A 377 -26.74 -0.70 14.21
N HIS A 378 -27.69 -1.62 13.94
CA HIS A 378 -27.35 -2.97 13.45
C HIS A 378 -26.66 -2.93 12.08
N MET A 379 -27.13 -2.08 11.16
CA MET A 379 -26.52 -1.92 9.85
C MET A 379 -25.13 -1.32 9.94
N VAL A 380 -24.91 -0.30 10.76
CA VAL A 380 -23.61 0.32 11.00
C VAL A 380 -22.62 -0.70 11.55
N ARG A 381 -23.05 -1.42 12.61
CA ARG A 381 -22.22 -2.46 13.22
C ARG A 381 -21.90 -3.58 12.23
N ALA A 382 -22.88 -4.05 11.46
CA ALA A 382 -22.69 -5.05 10.43
C ALA A 382 -21.69 -4.59 9.33
N CYS A 383 -21.67 -3.30 8.97
CA CYS A 383 -20.64 -2.75 8.07
C CYS A 383 -19.23 -2.88 8.67
N MET A 384 -19.05 -2.52 9.95
CA MET A 384 -17.77 -2.64 10.64
C MET A 384 -17.33 -4.10 10.76
N GLU A 385 -18.26 -5.00 11.14
CA GLU A 385 -18.02 -6.44 11.25
C GLU A 385 -17.72 -7.08 9.90
N GLY A 386 -18.42 -6.70 8.83
CA GLY A 386 -18.19 -7.20 7.47
C GLY A 386 -16.77 -6.90 6.96
N VAL A 387 -16.28 -5.68 7.21
CA VAL A 387 -14.88 -5.32 6.90
C VAL A 387 -13.90 -6.15 7.74
N ALA A 388 -14.19 -6.37 9.02
CA ALA A 388 -13.36 -7.22 9.88
C ALA A 388 -13.39 -8.70 9.44
N PHE A 389 -14.52 -9.19 8.91
CA PHE A 389 -14.61 -10.54 8.32
C PHE A 389 -13.79 -10.68 7.04
N SER A 390 -13.74 -9.64 6.19
CA SER A 390 -12.87 -9.63 5.01
C SER A 390 -11.40 -9.66 5.42
N LEU A 391 -10.99 -8.92 6.46
CA LEU A 391 -9.65 -9.01 7.04
C LEU A 391 -9.36 -10.43 7.55
N ARG A 392 -10.26 -11.02 8.34
CA ARG A 392 -10.12 -12.39 8.84
C ARG A 392 -9.96 -13.41 7.71
N HIS A 393 -10.71 -13.27 6.63
CA HIS A 393 -10.61 -14.16 5.46
C HIS A 393 -9.22 -14.11 4.84
N ASN A 394 -8.65 -12.91 4.66
CA ASN A 394 -7.29 -12.75 4.16
C ASN A 394 -6.25 -13.36 5.11
N LEU A 395 -6.40 -13.17 6.43
CA LEU A 395 -5.51 -13.74 7.44
C LEU A 395 -5.56 -15.28 7.44
N GLU A 396 -6.75 -15.88 7.33
CA GLU A 396 -6.90 -17.35 7.27
C GLU A 396 -6.21 -17.95 6.03
N VAL A 397 -6.31 -17.30 4.87
CA VAL A 397 -5.61 -17.74 3.64
C VAL A 397 -4.10 -17.60 3.81
N ALA A 398 -3.63 -16.51 4.38
CA ALA A 398 -2.22 -16.31 4.65
C ALA A 398 -1.66 -17.33 5.67
N GLU A 399 -2.41 -17.64 6.71
CA GLU A 399 -2.04 -18.68 7.70
C GLU A 399 -2.02 -20.07 7.07
N ALA A 400 -2.95 -20.37 6.16
CA ALA A 400 -2.94 -21.62 5.39
C ALA A 400 -1.71 -21.72 4.47
N ALA A 401 -1.25 -20.60 3.90
CA ALA A 401 0.01 -20.50 3.15
C ALA A 401 1.26 -20.56 4.05
N GLY A 402 1.08 -20.55 5.37
CA GLY A 402 2.14 -20.68 6.38
C GLY A 402 2.69 -19.36 6.94
N ALA A 403 2.05 -18.23 6.65
CA ALA A 403 2.39 -16.93 7.26
C ALA A 403 1.50 -16.67 8.47
N LYS A 404 2.03 -16.86 9.67
CA LYS A 404 1.28 -16.72 10.92
C LYS A 404 1.18 -15.26 11.33
N ALA A 405 -0.04 -14.74 11.49
CA ALA A 405 -0.27 -13.42 12.09
C ALA A 405 -0.42 -13.54 13.61
N GLU A 406 0.29 -12.70 14.37
CA GLU A 406 0.25 -12.70 15.85
C GLU A 406 -0.38 -11.41 16.38
N VAL A 407 -0.01 -10.27 15.84
CA VAL A 407 -0.50 -8.95 16.23
C VAL A 407 -0.81 -8.11 15.00
N LEU A 408 -1.88 -7.33 15.07
CA LEU A 408 -2.28 -6.40 14.02
C LEU A 408 -1.93 -4.97 14.43
N ARG A 409 -1.17 -4.24 13.61
CA ARG A 409 -0.88 -2.82 13.78
C ARG A 409 -1.82 -2.04 12.87
N ALA A 410 -2.89 -1.50 13.47
CA ALA A 410 -3.99 -0.85 12.73
C ALA A 410 -3.64 0.59 12.36
N MET A 411 -3.77 0.89 11.06
CA MET A 411 -3.48 2.18 10.46
C MET A 411 -4.67 2.74 9.69
N GLY A 412 -4.63 4.05 9.42
CA GLY A 412 -5.65 4.75 8.64
C GLY A 412 -6.88 5.12 9.45
N GLY A 413 -7.88 5.70 8.76
CA GLY A 413 -9.04 6.32 9.42
C GLY A 413 -9.89 5.37 10.28
N SER A 414 -9.97 4.08 9.93
CA SER A 414 -10.71 3.09 10.73
C SER A 414 -10.05 2.84 12.08
N ALA A 415 -8.75 3.04 12.20
CA ALA A 415 -8.01 2.90 13.44
C ALA A 415 -8.39 3.95 14.49
N ASN A 416 -9.03 5.06 14.11
CA ASN A 416 -9.48 6.09 15.04
C ASN A 416 -10.70 5.66 15.86
N SER A 417 -11.48 4.68 15.40
CA SER A 417 -12.65 4.16 16.13
C SER A 417 -12.24 3.10 17.15
N LEU A 418 -12.51 3.37 18.43
CA LEU A 418 -12.30 2.41 19.54
C LEU A 418 -13.14 1.13 19.31
N LEU A 419 -14.40 1.30 18.93
CA LEU A 419 -15.31 0.20 18.67
C LEU A 419 -14.79 -0.67 17.52
N TRP A 420 -14.40 -0.04 16.40
CA TRP A 420 -14.01 -0.80 15.21
C TRP A 420 -12.68 -1.56 15.40
N THR A 421 -11.71 -0.96 16.10
CA THR A 421 -10.48 -1.66 16.45
C THR A 421 -10.72 -2.84 17.41
N GLN A 422 -11.68 -2.70 18.36
CA GLN A 422 -12.10 -3.82 19.20
C GLN A 422 -12.81 -4.91 18.39
N ILE A 423 -13.73 -4.55 17.48
CA ILE A 423 -14.38 -5.52 16.57
C ILE A 423 -13.36 -6.30 15.76
N LYS A 424 -12.33 -5.62 15.21
CA LYS A 424 -11.23 -6.29 14.49
C LYS A 424 -10.49 -7.28 15.38
N ALA A 425 -10.17 -6.92 16.63
CA ALA A 425 -9.53 -7.82 17.58
C ALA A 425 -10.39 -9.05 17.85
N ASP A 426 -11.67 -8.85 18.15
CA ASP A 426 -12.61 -9.92 18.49
C ASP A 426 -12.86 -10.87 17.30
N VAL A 427 -13.04 -10.34 16.11
CA VAL A 427 -13.31 -11.10 14.87
C VAL A 427 -12.11 -11.92 14.45
N THR A 428 -10.91 -11.35 14.52
CA THR A 428 -9.67 -12.02 14.08
C THR A 428 -9.06 -12.92 15.15
N GLY A 429 -9.42 -12.67 16.43
CA GLY A 429 -8.78 -13.33 17.57
C GLY A 429 -7.32 -12.90 17.77
N LYS A 430 -6.94 -11.75 17.25
CA LYS A 430 -5.59 -11.20 17.34
C LYS A 430 -5.61 -9.88 18.12
N ALA A 431 -4.56 -9.59 18.88
CA ALA A 431 -4.40 -8.27 19.48
C ALA A 431 -4.27 -7.19 18.39
N VAL A 432 -4.95 -6.07 18.56
CA VAL A 432 -4.87 -4.90 17.68
C VAL A 432 -4.16 -3.77 18.42
N VAL A 433 -3.06 -3.30 17.85
CA VAL A 433 -2.27 -2.16 18.35
C VAL A 433 -2.45 -0.99 17.39
N VAL A 434 -2.61 0.21 17.92
CA VAL A 434 -2.73 1.44 17.12
C VAL A 434 -1.48 2.31 17.35
N PRO A 435 -0.62 2.48 16.33
CA PRO A 435 0.50 3.42 16.37
C PRO A 435 0.04 4.88 16.41
N ALA A 436 0.91 5.76 16.87
CA ALA A 436 0.63 7.20 17.00
C ALA A 436 0.68 7.97 15.67
N SER A 437 1.22 7.38 14.60
CA SER A 437 1.53 8.09 13.36
C SER A 437 0.45 7.94 12.30
N ASP A 438 0.00 9.07 11.74
CA ASP A 438 -0.83 9.12 10.53
C ASP A 438 0.02 9.19 9.24
N THR A 439 1.36 9.22 9.36
CA THR A 439 2.32 9.40 8.27
C THR A 439 3.24 8.17 8.10
N ALA A 440 2.66 6.97 8.18
CA ALA A 440 3.45 5.73 8.23
C ALA A 440 4.32 5.53 6.97
N THR A 441 3.84 5.86 5.76
CA THR A 441 4.62 5.70 4.53
C THR A 441 5.86 6.58 4.53
N THR A 442 5.70 7.89 4.70
CA THR A 442 6.82 8.83 4.77
C THR A 442 7.75 8.57 5.95
N LEU A 443 7.21 8.11 7.10
CA LEU A 443 8.05 7.70 8.24
C LEU A 443 8.88 6.46 7.91
N GLY A 444 8.29 5.46 7.24
CA GLY A 444 9.01 4.27 6.78
C GLY A 444 10.14 4.63 5.82
N ALA A 445 9.89 5.51 4.84
CA ALA A 445 10.92 6.03 3.95
C ALA A 445 12.04 6.77 4.72
N ALA A 446 11.68 7.61 5.70
CA ALA A 446 12.64 8.30 6.55
C ALA A 446 13.46 7.32 7.43
N ILE A 447 12.84 6.25 7.93
CA ILE A 447 13.56 5.18 8.68
C ILE A 447 14.59 4.49 7.77
N LEU A 448 14.21 4.16 6.51
CA LEU A 448 15.16 3.60 5.53
C LEU A 448 16.37 4.52 5.33
N ALA A 449 16.13 5.81 5.13
CA ALA A 449 17.20 6.79 5.01
C ALA A 449 18.07 6.80 6.28
N GLY A 450 17.43 6.83 7.44
CA GLY A 450 18.12 6.88 8.72
C GLY A 450 19.04 5.69 8.99
N VAL A 451 18.59 4.47 8.64
CA VAL A 451 19.42 3.27 8.74
C VAL A 451 20.53 3.30 7.68
N GLY A 452 20.20 3.64 6.43
CA GLY A 452 21.15 3.68 5.32
C GLY A 452 22.31 4.66 5.49
N VAL A 453 22.07 5.80 6.17
CA VAL A 453 23.13 6.81 6.44
C VAL A 453 23.76 6.68 7.83
N GLY A 454 23.36 5.67 8.64
CA GLY A 454 23.87 5.46 9.98
C GLY A 454 23.36 6.46 11.04
N PHE A 455 22.24 7.12 10.80
CA PHE A 455 21.53 7.97 11.74
C PHE A 455 20.88 7.14 12.87
N TYR A 456 20.40 5.94 12.51
CA TYR A 456 20.07 4.84 13.41
C TYR A 456 21.04 3.69 13.19
N LYS A 457 21.32 2.95 14.26
CA LYS A 457 22.20 1.78 14.21
C LYS A 457 21.61 0.65 13.35
N ASP A 458 20.31 0.43 13.52
CA ASP A 458 19.53 -0.64 12.86
C ASP A 458 18.03 -0.33 12.90
N TYR A 459 17.21 -1.20 12.30
CA TYR A 459 15.75 -1.06 12.26
C TYR A 459 15.09 -1.17 13.64
N GLU A 460 15.67 -1.96 14.55
CA GLU A 460 15.17 -2.11 15.93
C GLU A 460 15.27 -0.77 16.69
N GLU A 461 16.43 -0.13 16.65
CA GLU A 461 16.61 1.20 17.24
C GLU A 461 15.66 2.21 16.59
N ALA A 462 15.62 2.25 15.26
CA ALA A 462 14.78 3.18 14.52
C ALA A 462 13.30 3.06 14.92
N VAL A 463 12.74 1.86 14.88
CA VAL A 463 11.34 1.61 15.24
C VAL A 463 11.07 1.91 16.71
N SER A 464 11.95 1.47 17.62
CA SER A 464 11.79 1.74 19.06
C SER A 464 11.77 3.22 19.40
N MET A 465 12.52 4.04 18.66
CA MET A 465 12.57 5.49 18.84
C MET A 465 11.39 6.22 18.19
N THR A 466 10.94 5.77 17.02
CA THR A 466 10.04 6.54 16.17
C THR A 466 8.57 6.09 16.23
N VAL A 467 8.31 4.80 16.44
CA VAL A 467 6.93 4.26 16.46
C VAL A 467 6.45 4.11 17.89
N LYS A 468 5.45 4.91 18.27
CA LYS A 468 4.81 4.87 19.59
C LYS A 468 3.46 4.18 19.49
N GLU A 469 3.18 3.26 20.40
CA GLU A 469 1.86 2.66 20.54
C GLU A 469 0.97 3.59 21.38
N THR A 470 -0.24 3.90 20.86
CA THR A 470 -1.19 4.76 21.59
C THR A 470 -2.22 3.95 22.36
N ARG A 471 -2.59 2.79 21.85
CA ARG A 471 -3.55 1.89 22.49
C ARG A 471 -3.44 0.47 21.95
N ARG A 472 -3.95 -0.46 22.76
CA ARG A 472 -3.98 -1.89 22.45
C ARG A 472 -5.34 -2.47 22.81
N HIS A 473 -5.87 -3.30 21.95
CA HIS A 473 -7.12 -4.03 22.12
C HIS A 473 -6.83 -5.53 22.12
N GLU A 474 -7.16 -6.21 23.20
CA GLU A 474 -7.14 -7.67 23.26
C GLU A 474 -8.49 -8.23 22.80
N PRO A 475 -8.52 -9.41 22.14
CA PRO A 475 -9.76 -10.07 21.78
C PRO A 475 -10.62 -10.38 23.01
N ASN A 476 -11.91 -10.03 22.99
CA ASN A 476 -12.85 -10.43 24.02
C ASN A 476 -13.29 -11.90 23.76
N PRO A 477 -12.95 -12.86 24.65
CA PRO A 477 -13.29 -14.26 24.46
C PRO A 477 -14.81 -14.53 24.47
N GLU A 478 -15.62 -13.68 25.10
CA GLU A 478 -17.08 -13.79 25.13
C GLU A 478 -17.70 -13.61 23.74
N ASN A 479 -17.06 -12.85 22.86
CA ASN A 479 -17.54 -12.59 21.50
C ASN A 479 -17.12 -13.67 20.50
N LYS A 480 -16.22 -14.60 20.86
CA LYS A 480 -15.63 -15.57 19.97
C LYS A 480 -16.65 -16.45 19.24
N GLU A 481 -17.61 -17.00 19.97
CA GLU A 481 -18.59 -17.93 19.40
C GLU A 481 -19.55 -17.21 18.44
N VAL A 482 -20.06 -16.05 18.83
CA VAL A 482 -20.97 -15.27 17.99
C VAL A 482 -20.27 -14.85 16.71
N TYR A 483 -19.03 -14.36 16.77
CA TYR A 483 -18.28 -13.97 15.57
C TYR A 483 -17.89 -15.18 14.70
N ASN A 484 -17.58 -16.32 15.26
CA ASN A 484 -17.36 -17.54 14.47
C ASN A 484 -18.62 -17.98 13.72
N LYS A 485 -19.80 -17.87 14.35
CA LYS A 485 -21.08 -18.16 13.70
C LYS A 485 -21.39 -17.16 12.59
N THR A 486 -21.26 -15.86 12.87
CA THR A 486 -21.56 -14.80 11.92
C THR A 486 -20.58 -14.82 10.73
N TYR A 487 -19.30 -15.12 10.99
CA TYR A 487 -18.29 -15.28 9.94
C TYR A 487 -18.59 -16.47 9.00
N ARG A 488 -19.09 -17.59 9.52
CA ARG A 488 -19.56 -18.69 8.65
C ARG A 488 -20.69 -18.21 7.74
N THR A 489 -21.68 -17.51 8.29
CA THR A 489 -22.76 -16.92 7.49
C THR A 489 -22.23 -15.97 6.43
N TYR A 490 -21.24 -15.12 6.77
CA TYR A 490 -20.58 -14.22 5.82
C TYR A 490 -19.94 -14.99 4.66
N ARG A 491 -19.23 -16.07 4.92
CA ARG A 491 -18.59 -16.93 3.90
C ARG A 491 -19.63 -17.63 3.03
N ASP A 492 -20.63 -18.25 3.65
CA ASP A 492 -21.70 -19.00 2.97
C ASP A 492 -22.56 -18.08 2.10
N LEU A 493 -22.77 -16.84 2.53
CA LEU A 493 -23.53 -15.83 1.78
C LEU A 493 -22.84 -15.50 0.45
N TYR A 494 -21.53 -15.25 0.46
CA TYR A 494 -20.79 -15.03 -0.78
C TYR A 494 -20.85 -16.26 -1.70
N GLU A 495 -20.56 -17.46 -1.17
CA GLU A 495 -20.61 -18.71 -1.94
C GLU A 495 -21.98 -18.93 -2.60
N SER A 496 -23.06 -18.60 -1.89
CA SER A 496 -24.44 -18.72 -2.40
C SER A 496 -24.78 -17.71 -3.49
N LEU A 497 -24.18 -16.51 -3.42
CA LEU A 497 -24.51 -15.39 -4.34
C LEU A 497 -23.51 -15.23 -5.49
N LYS A 498 -22.34 -15.84 -5.44
CA LYS A 498 -21.27 -15.62 -6.42
C LYS A 498 -21.70 -15.93 -7.87
N ALA A 499 -22.62 -16.88 -8.07
CA ALA A 499 -23.17 -17.18 -9.40
C ALA A 499 -23.97 -16.02 -10.02
N MET A 500 -24.46 -15.08 -9.20
CA MET A 500 -25.14 -13.86 -9.65
C MET A 500 -24.15 -12.68 -9.84
N MET A 501 -22.93 -12.80 -9.31
CA MET A 501 -21.88 -11.80 -9.32
C MET A 501 -20.90 -12.07 -10.48
N VAL A 502 -21.43 -12.04 -11.69
CA VAL A 502 -20.70 -12.31 -12.94
C VAL A 502 -20.88 -11.16 -13.93
N ARG A 503 -20.05 -11.12 -14.96
CA ARG A 503 -20.22 -10.16 -16.07
C ARG A 503 -21.57 -10.41 -16.72
N LYS A 504 -22.41 -9.36 -16.78
CA LYS A 504 -23.69 -9.39 -17.51
C LYS A 504 -23.50 -9.07 -18.98
#